data_e21749ab928e7f09bea5d9e1e216c467
#
_entry.id   e21749ab928e7f09bea5d9e1e216c467
#
_cell.length_a   1.000
_cell.length_b   1.000
_cell.length_c   1.000
_cell.angle_alpha   90.00
_cell.angle_beta   90.00
_cell.angle_gamma   90.00
#
_symmetry.space_group_name_H-M   'P 1'
#
loop_
_entity.id
_entity.type
_entity.pdbx_description
1 polymer ?
#
loop_
_entity_poly.entity_id
_entity_poly.type
_entity_poly.pdbx_seq_one_letter_code
_entity_poly.pdbx_strand_id
1 'polypeptide(L)'
;MYSSNSWIVSAVSTSRQHAAALPWSAARSGADVLRALVVIVGFSWSLAFVIVALEYDLQLYGDGAMFSYAVAAQDVWAFHWHNISGRLTVFLLTLWPAELFAGATGNPWDGVEAYGFLFYVAPLIGLLATFSADRSKRRIIFTYACFSTALLCPLVFGFPTEMWMAHALFWPTLAVAHYARRSFAGTAFVFLLLLALALTHEGALVLALTIVATTALRGMRGASFRRAAGAMVAVLMVWVEVKVLLPPGNYFAGVFVSAALHFFDPETFEVNIVFLLGTSLAGYGFAFVVLSRLVPGKAHLWAATIVAAVLAIYWLGFDQAILADHRYYMRTMLVIVTPALGILAAYFALRAEGLAPHMPNLTRAITALTDGITAEAFAGAFVILTLVYAVETGQFVSAWSDYKTAVKALAAGTASDPSLGDPHFVSSARIGADLNRLSWFSTTQYLSVIVASFAPNRLVVDPANAYFWLSCETATANSNADRMIPAASRELVRTYSCLHR
;
A
#
# COMPACT_ATOMS: atom_id res chain seq x y z
N MET A 1 8.51 -51.00 43.39
CA MET A 1 8.41 -49.98 44.44
C MET A 1 8.32 -48.59 43.79
N TYR A 2 7.27 -47.93 44.15
CA TYR A 2 6.80 -46.62 43.67
C TYR A 2 7.83 -45.49 43.60
N SER A 3 7.85 -44.70 42.54
CA SER A 3 7.88 -43.25 42.60
C SER A 3 7.26 -42.65 41.33
N SER A 4 5.99 -42.40 41.47
CA SER A 4 5.10 -41.74 40.52
C SER A 4 5.06 -40.25 40.82
N ASN A 5 4.81 -39.47 39.74
CA ASN A 5 4.04 -38.22 39.76
C ASN A 5 4.61 -36.99 40.49
N SER A 6 5.50 -36.24 39.84
CA SER A 6 5.68 -34.83 40.18
C SER A 6 5.71 -33.87 38.98
N TRP A 7 5.40 -34.33 37.75
CA TRP A 7 5.50 -33.50 36.52
C TRP A 7 4.20 -32.82 36.11
N ILE A 8 3.06 -33.15 36.70
CA ILE A 8 1.75 -32.60 36.31
C ILE A 8 1.35 -31.34 37.09
N VAL A 9 1.87 -31.17 38.32
CA VAL A 9 1.50 -30.03 39.17
C VAL A 9 2.29 -28.76 38.86
N SER A 10 3.47 -28.86 38.25
CA SER A 10 4.29 -27.70 37.86
C SER A 10 3.83 -26.99 36.56
N ALA A 11 3.07 -27.68 35.71
CA ALA A 11 2.60 -27.12 34.45
C ALA A 11 1.32 -26.26 34.58
N VAL A 12 0.56 -26.45 35.66
CA VAL A 12 -0.72 -25.73 35.87
C VAL A 12 -0.53 -24.45 36.70
N SER A 13 0.55 -24.32 37.47
CA SER A 13 0.82 -23.09 38.25
C SER A 13 1.45 -21.97 37.45
N THR A 14 2.13 -22.28 36.32
CA THR A 14 2.74 -21.27 35.44
C THR A 14 1.77 -20.68 34.41
N SER A 15 0.63 -21.31 34.15
CA SER A 15 -0.38 -20.77 33.24
C SER A 15 -1.31 -19.70 33.86
N ARG A 16 -1.40 -19.64 35.21
CA ARG A 16 -2.23 -18.64 35.90
C ARG A 16 -1.56 -17.28 36.14
N GLN A 17 -0.26 -17.17 35.96
CA GLN A 17 0.43 -15.86 36.08
C GLN A 17 0.47 -15.03 34.80
N HIS A 18 -0.07 -15.52 33.69
CA HIS A 18 -0.19 -14.77 32.43
C HIS A 18 -1.62 -14.39 32.06
N ALA A 19 -2.61 -14.59 32.93
CA ALA A 19 -3.85 -13.83 32.85
C ALA A 19 -3.54 -12.40 33.32
N ALA A 20 -2.88 -11.66 32.41
CA ALA A 20 -2.41 -10.32 32.64
C ALA A 20 -3.59 -9.42 33.00
N ALA A 21 -3.55 -8.83 34.19
CA ALA A 21 -4.24 -7.57 34.43
C ALA A 21 -4.11 -6.68 33.19
N LEU A 22 -5.22 -6.21 32.66
CA LEU A 22 -5.27 -5.23 31.60
C LEU A 22 -4.35 -4.06 32.00
N PRO A 23 -3.41 -3.64 31.16
CA PRO A 23 -2.27 -2.82 31.56
C PRO A 23 -2.60 -1.34 31.78
N TRP A 24 -3.79 -1.01 32.29
CA TRP A 24 -4.26 0.37 32.44
C TRP A 24 -3.91 1.04 33.78
N SER A 25 -3.33 0.35 34.74
CA SER A 25 -3.17 0.83 36.15
C SER A 25 -1.74 1.11 36.63
N ALA A 26 -0.69 0.86 35.85
CA ALA A 26 0.67 1.26 36.19
C ALA A 26 1.07 2.57 35.48
N ALA A 27 1.82 3.43 36.15
CA ALA A 27 2.40 4.64 35.52
C ALA A 27 3.19 4.20 34.26
N ARG A 28 2.65 4.52 33.09
CA ARG A 28 3.21 4.10 31.81
C ARG A 28 4.37 5.01 31.45
N SER A 29 5.46 4.44 30.97
CA SER A 29 6.51 5.26 30.34
C SER A 29 5.96 5.95 29.09
N GLY A 30 6.49 7.13 28.72
CA GLY A 30 6.13 7.79 27.47
C GLY A 30 6.26 6.87 26.25
N ALA A 31 7.24 5.95 26.27
CA ALA A 31 7.43 4.96 25.23
C ALA A 31 6.28 3.93 25.12
N ASP A 32 5.63 3.55 26.23
CA ASP A 32 4.49 2.64 26.19
C ASP A 32 3.23 3.35 25.65
N VAL A 33 3.07 4.63 25.97
CA VAL A 33 2.01 5.49 25.42
C VAL A 33 2.19 5.68 23.90
N LEU A 34 3.39 6.02 23.48
CA LEU A 34 3.72 6.16 22.06
C LEU A 34 3.44 4.86 21.28
N ARG A 35 3.87 3.73 21.83
CA ARG A 35 3.62 2.43 21.22
C ARG A 35 2.12 2.13 21.09
N ALA A 36 1.34 2.39 22.12
CA ALA A 36 -0.12 2.22 22.06
C ALA A 36 -0.74 3.12 21.01
N LEU A 37 -0.33 4.39 20.95
CA LEU A 37 -0.76 5.36 19.93
C LEU A 37 -0.47 4.85 18.52
N VAL A 38 0.76 4.43 18.24
CA VAL A 38 1.17 3.92 16.92
C VAL A 38 0.34 2.69 16.51
N VAL A 39 0.11 1.76 17.44
CA VAL A 39 -0.70 0.57 17.17
C VAL A 39 -2.15 0.95 16.88
N ILE A 40 -2.75 1.81 17.69
CA ILE A 40 -4.13 2.28 17.49
C ILE A 40 -4.25 2.97 16.13
N VAL A 41 -3.38 3.91 15.81
CA VAL A 41 -3.43 4.66 14.54
C VAL A 41 -3.21 3.74 13.35
N GLY A 42 -2.25 2.80 13.40
CA GLY A 42 -2.02 1.85 12.31
C GLY A 42 -3.24 0.96 12.02
N PHE A 43 -3.90 0.45 13.07
CA PHE A 43 -5.14 -0.31 12.91
C PHE A 43 -6.30 0.56 12.44
N SER A 44 -6.46 1.76 12.99
CA SER A 44 -7.53 2.69 12.59
C SER A 44 -7.41 3.06 11.12
N TRP A 45 -6.21 3.35 10.62
CA TRP A 45 -5.98 3.57 9.19
C TRP A 45 -6.30 2.32 8.37
N SER A 46 -5.82 1.13 8.78
CA SER A 46 -6.09 -0.10 8.03
C SER A 46 -7.57 -0.40 7.91
N LEU A 47 -8.36 -0.10 8.94
CA LEU A 47 -9.82 -0.24 8.89
C LEU A 47 -10.46 0.86 8.04
N ALA A 48 -10.03 2.11 8.20
CA ALA A 48 -10.52 3.24 7.43
C ALA A 48 -10.29 3.05 5.93
N PHE A 49 -9.15 2.47 5.52
CA PHE A 49 -8.88 2.19 4.11
C PHE A 49 -9.94 1.29 3.48
N VAL A 50 -10.37 0.24 4.18
CA VAL A 50 -11.42 -0.66 3.66
C VAL A 50 -12.76 0.07 3.57
N ILE A 51 -13.17 0.74 4.66
CA ILE A 51 -14.49 1.40 4.73
C ILE A 51 -14.57 2.52 3.70
N VAL A 52 -13.59 3.43 3.71
CA VAL A 52 -13.60 4.61 2.82
C VAL A 52 -13.42 4.20 1.36
N ALA A 53 -12.58 3.19 1.08
CA ALA A 53 -12.40 2.73 -0.29
C ALA A 53 -13.69 2.16 -0.88
N LEU A 54 -14.41 1.33 -0.14
CA LEU A 54 -15.66 0.73 -0.62
C LEU A 54 -16.79 1.75 -0.70
N GLU A 55 -16.91 2.64 0.29
CA GLU A 55 -17.96 3.68 0.30
C GLU A 55 -17.83 4.66 -0.87
N TYR A 56 -16.60 4.99 -1.29
CA TYR A 56 -16.32 5.95 -2.35
C TYR A 56 -15.82 5.33 -3.65
N ASP A 57 -15.84 4.00 -3.78
CA ASP A 57 -15.36 3.25 -4.96
C ASP A 57 -13.93 3.61 -5.37
N LEU A 58 -13.02 3.73 -4.39
CA LEU A 58 -11.62 4.09 -4.67
C LEU A 58 -10.86 3.01 -5.46
N GLN A 59 -11.37 1.78 -5.51
CA GLN A 59 -10.87 0.74 -6.41
C GLN A 59 -11.00 1.11 -7.90
N LEU A 60 -11.78 2.14 -8.23
CA LEU A 60 -11.91 2.67 -9.58
C LEU A 60 -10.93 3.79 -9.91
N TYR A 61 -10.15 4.27 -8.93
CA TYR A 61 -9.20 5.35 -9.16
C TYR A 61 -7.92 4.85 -9.85
N GLY A 62 -7.39 5.65 -10.75
CA GLY A 62 -6.15 5.34 -11.45
C GLY A 62 -6.22 4.00 -12.21
N ASP A 63 -5.19 3.18 -12.10
CA ASP A 63 -5.13 1.85 -12.72
C ASP A 63 -6.27 0.92 -12.27
N GLY A 64 -6.88 1.21 -11.13
CA GLY A 64 -7.97 0.43 -10.57
C GLY A 64 -9.21 0.37 -11.44
N ALA A 65 -9.52 1.42 -12.23
CA ALA A 65 -10.62 1.37 -13.20
C ALA A 65 -10.39 0.29 -14.25
N MET A 66 -9.16 0.13 -14.71
CA MET A 66 -8.76 -0.88 -15.68
C MET A 66 -8.83 -2.29 -15.09
N PHE A 67 -8.32 -2.48 -13.87
CA PHE A 67 -8.44 -3.76 -13.14
C PHE A 67 -9.90 -4.13 -12.90
N SER A 68 -10.70 -3.17 -12.45
CA SER A 68 -12.13 -3.36 -12.20
C SER A 68 -12.89 -3.71 -13.49
N TYR A 69 -12.54 -3.08 -14.61
CA TYR A 69 -13.12 -3.41 -15.91
C TYR A 69 -12.75 -4.84 -16.34
N ALA A 70 -11.48 -5.24 -16.18
CA ALA A 70 -11.04 -6.60 -16.52
C ALA A 70 -11.78 -7.67 -15.69
N VAL A 71 -12.00 -7.42 -14.39
CA VAL A 71 -12.81 -8.29 -13.52
C VAL A 71 -14.26 -8.38 -14.02
N ALA A 72 -14.89 -7.23 -14.31
CA ALA A 72 -16.26 -7.17 -14.79
C ALA A 72 -16.42 -7.82 -16.18
N ALA A 73 -15.40 -7.69 -17.04
CA ALA A 73 -15.37 -8.28 -18.36
C ALA A 73 -15.00 -9.78 -18.38
N GLN A 74 -14.70 -10.38 -17.23
CA GLN A 74 -14.24 -11.78 -17.13
C GLN A 74 -12.97 -12.05 -17.95
N ASP A 75 -12.03 -11.10 -17.95
CA ASP A 75 -10.84 -11.13 -18.81
C ASP A 75 -9.53 -10.83 -18.04
N VAL A 76 -9.53 -11.13 -16.71
CA VAL A 76 -8.37 -10.79 -15.87
C VAL A 76 -7.09 -11.52 -16.24
N TRP A 77 -7.19 -12.73 -16.84
CA TRP A 77 -5.98 -13.46 -17.25
C TRP A 77 -5.32 -12.83 -18.47
N ALA A 78 -6.08 -12.51 -19.52
CA ALA A 78 -5.54 -11.84 -20.69
C ALA A 78 -5.01 -10.45 -20.33
N PHE A 79 -5.73 -9.72 -19.47
CA PHE A 79 -5.28 -8.45 -18.92
C PHE A 79 -3.96 -8.60 -18.15
N HIS A 80 -3.85 -9.61 -17.26
CA HIS A 80 -2.64 -9.88 -16.49
C HIS A 80 -1.45 -10.18 -17.41
N TRP A 81 -1.66 -11.05 -18.43
CA TRP A 81 -0.62 -11.42 -19.38
C TRP A 81 -0.06 -10.22 -20.11
N HIS A 82 -0.91 -9.31 -20.59
CA HIS A 82 -0.51 -8.18 -21.42
C HIS A 82 -0.01 -6.95 -20.64
N ASN A 83 -0.58 -6.69 -19.45
CA ASN A 83 -0.34 -5.43 -18.76
C ASN A 83 0.51 -5.55 -17.50
N ILE A 84 0.33 -6.61 -16.70
CA ILE A 84 1.01 -6.78 -15.41
C ILE A 84 1.75 -8.12 -15.31
N SER A 85 2.24 -8.57 -16.42
CA SER A 85 2.91 -9.85 -16.60
C SER A 85 3.88 -10.20 -15.46
N GLY A 86 3.70 -11.39 -14.88
CA GLY A 86 4.55 -11.92 -13.82
C GLY A 86 4.25 -11.42 -12.41
N ARG A 87 3.21 -10.59 -12.19
CA ARG A 87 2.73 -10.17 -10.86
C ARG A 87 1.68 -11.14 -10.31
N LEU A 88 2.05 -12.43 -10.28
CA LEU A 88 1.12 -13.53 -9.96
C LEU A 88 0.46 -13.43 -8.59
N THR A 89 1.13 -12.85 -7.60
CA THR A 89 0.56 -12.69 -6.25
C THR A 89 -0.68 -11.81 -6.27
N VAL A 90 -0.62 -10.68 -6.98
CA VAL A 90 -1.77 -9.77 -7.10
C VAL A 90 -2.89 -10.45 -7.88
N PHE A 91 -2.55 -11.11 -9.00
CA PHE A 91 -3.52 -11.87 -9.77
C PHE A 91 -4.27 -12.89 -8.91
N LEU A 92 -3.55 -13.72 -8.17
CA LEU A 92 -4.12 -14.80 -7.36
C LEU A 92 -4.89 -14.33 -6.14
N LEU A 93 -4.48 -13.20 -5.54
CA LEU A 93 -5.09 -12.74 -4.29
C LEU A 93 -6.20 -11.70 -4.47
N THR A 94 -6.28 -11.04 -5.64
CA THR A 94 -7.27 -9.99 -5.87
C THR A 94 -8.08 -10.18 -7.15
N LEU A 95 -7.44 -10.20 -8.31
CA LEU A 95 -8.13 -10.17 -9.60
C LEU A 95 -8.93 -11.46 -9.87
N TRP A 96 -8.27 -12.60 -9.79
CA TRP A 96 -8.90 -13.89 -10.07
C TRP A 96 -10.03 -14.24 -9.09
N PRO A 97 -9.89 -14.08 -7.75
CA PRO A 97 -11.01 -14.31 -6.84
C PRO A 97 -12.19 -13.36 -7.08
N ALA A 98 -11.92 -12.10 -7.42
CA ALA A 98 -12.96 -11.12 -7.73
C ALA A 98 -13.72 -11.49 -9.02
N GLU A 99 -13.01 -11.94 -10.07
CA GLU A 99 -13.61 -12.45 -11.30
C GLU A 99 -14.49 -13.68 -11.04
N LEU A 100 -14.00 -14.64 -10.25
CA LEU A 100 -14.80 -15.82 -9.87
C LEU A 100 -16.06 -15.41 -9.11
N PHE A 101 -15.97 -14.41 -8.23
CA PHE A 101 -17.12 -13.91 -7.48
C PHE A 101 -18.14 -13.23 -8.40
N ALA A 102 -17.70 -12.37 -9.33
CA ALA A 102 -18.55 -11.79 -10.35
C ALA A 102 -19.27 -12.87 -11.18
N GLY A 103 -18.52 -13.89 -11.63
CA GLY A 103 -19.08 -15.00 -12.39
C GLY A 103 -20.10 -15.82 -11.60
N ALA A 104 -19.88 -16.01 -10.30
CA ALA A 104 -20.79 -16.76 -9.43
C ALA A 104 -22.10 -15.99 -9.13
N THR A 105 -22.02 -14.67 -8.95
CA THR A 105 -23.20 -13.81 -8.69
C THR A 105 -23.93 -13.40 -9.96
N GLY A 106 -23.25 -13.41 -11.10
CA GLY A 106 -23.79 -12.89 -12.37
C GLY A 106 -23.90 -11.36 -12.41
N ASN A 107 -23.28 -10.66 -11.44
CA ASN A 107 -23.30 -9.21 -11.33
C ASN A 107 -21.87 -8.65 -11.41
N PRO A 108 -21.55 -7.82 -12.42
CA PRO A 108 -20.20 -7.26 -12.58
C PRO A 108 -19.80 -6.34 -11.41
N TRP A 109 -20.75 -5.66 -10.78
CA TRP A 109 -20.49 -4.82 -9.63
C TRP A 109 -19.96 -5.61 -8.42
N ASP A 110 -20.51 -6.78 -8.15
CA ASP A 110 -20.06 -7.62 -7.04
C ASP A 110 -18.58 -7.99 -7.21
N GLY A 111 -18.13 -8.20 -8.44
CA GLY A 111 -16.72 -8.42 -8.74
C GLY A 111 -15.86 -7.19 -8.50
N VAL A 112 -16.33 -6.02 -8.92
CA VAL A 112 -15.63 -4.73 -8.70
C VAL A 112 -15.49 -4.44 -7.20
N GLU A 113 -16.54 -4.65 -6.42
CA GLU A 113 -16.50 -4.49 -4.96
C GLU A 113 -15.59 -5.53 -4.30
N ALA A 114 -15.67 -6.80 -4.73
CA ALA A 114 -14.79 -7.85 -4.23
C ALA A 114 -13.32 -7.54 -4.50
N TYR A 115 -12.99 -7.04 -5.70
CA TYR A 115 -11.64 -6.57 -6.01
C TYR A 115 -11.20 -5.46 -5.06
N GLY A 116 -12.03 -4.43 -4.87
CA GLY A 116 -11.76 -3.34 -3.93
C GLY A 116 -11.53 -3.83 -2.51
N PHE A 117 -12.41 -4.70 -2.00
CA PHE A 117 -12.26 -5.29 -0.68
C PHE A 117 -10.97 -6.07 -0.52
N LEU A 118 -10.68 -7.01 -1.43
CA LEU A 118 -9.49 -7.85 -1.38
C LEU A 118 -8.20 -7.02 -1.44
N PHE A 119 -8.23 -5.92 -2.20
CA PHE A 119 -7.10 -5.04 -2.33
C PHE A 119 -6.89 -4.20 -1.06
N TYR A 120 -7.93 -3.49 -0.59
CA TYR A 120 -7.79 -2.55 0.51
C TYR A 120 -7.74 -3.19 1.90
N VAL A 121 -8.17 -4.45 2.05
CA VAL A 121 -8.02 -5.20 3.31
C VAL A 121 -6.59 -5.69 3.55
N ALA A 122 -5.72 -5.68 2.54
CA ALA A 122 -4.37 -6.22 2.63
C ALA A 122 -3.53 -5.65 3.79
N PRO A 123 -3.49 -4.33 4.08
CA PRO A 123 -2.78 -3.80 5.25
C PRO A 123 -3.30 -4.36 6.57
N LEU A 124 -4.62 -4.49 6.74
CA LEU A 124 -5.20 -5.07 7.95
C LEU A 124 -4.80 -6.53 8.14
N ILE A 125 -4.88 -7.33 7.07
CA ILE A 125 -4.42 -8.73 7.09
C ILE A 125 -2.92 -8.80 7.36
N GLY A 126 -2.13 -7.94 6.73
CA GLY A 126 -0.68 -7.84 6.95
C GLY A 126 -0.33 -7.54 8.42
N LEU A 127 -1.04 -6.61 9.06
CA LEU A 127 -0.85 -6.30 10.48
C LEU A 127 -1.24 -7.48 11.38
N LEU A 128 -2.37 -8.14 11.14
CA LEU A 128 -2.81 -9.31 11.90
C LEU A 128 -1.84 -10.49 11.75
N ALA A 129 -1.38 -10.74 10.52
CA ALA A 129 -0.37 -11.76 10.24
C ALA A 129 0.96 -11.44 10.93
N THR A 130 1.40 -10.18 10.89
CA THR A 130 2.61 -9.73 11.58
C THR A 130 2.48 -9.88 13.09
N PHE A 131 1.34 -9.48 13.67
CA PHE A 131 1.06 -9.68 15.08
C PHE A 131 1.16 -11.16 15.48
N SER A 132 0.64 -12.05 14.66
CA SER A 132 0.68 -13.49 14.91
C SER A 132 2.07 -14.10 14.76
N ALA A 133 2.88 -13.60 13.82
CA ALA A 133 4.21 -14.11 13.52
C ALA A 133 5.31 -13.51 14.42
N ASP A 134 5.16 -12.26 14.85
CA ASP A 134 6.17 -11.56 15.63
C ASP A 134 6.33 -12.16 17.04
N ARG A 135 7.53 -12.67 17.32
CA ARG A 135 7.96 -13.21 18.60
C ARG A 135 8.99 -12.34 19.30
N SER A 136 9.27 -11.15 18.76
CA SER A 136 10.18 -10.21 19.40
C SER A 136 9.64 -9.74 20.76
N LYS A 137 10.55 -9.41 21.66
CA LYS A 137 10.18 -8.82 22.95
C LYS A 137 9.35 -7.56 22.70
N ARG A 138 8.20 -7.46 23.35
CA ARG A 138 7.23 -6.36 23.16
C ARG A 138 6.68 -6.21 21.74
N ARG A 139 6.80 -7.22 20.88
CA ARG A 139 6.31 -7.21 19.49
C ARG A 139 6.76 -5.97 18.72
N ILE A 140 8.08 -5.75 18.68
CA ILE A 140 8.69 -4.56 18.07
C ILE A 140 8.45 -4.54 16.56
N ILE A 141 8.58 -5.68 15.85
CA ILE A 141 8.34 -5.73 14.40
C ILE A 141 6.90 -5.34 14.08
N PHE A 142 5.94 -5.85 14.86
CA PHE A 142 4.54 -5.48 14.72
C PHE A 142 4.29 -3.98 14.99
N THR A 143 4.93 -3.40 16.00
CA THR A 143 4.83 -1.95 16.27
C THR A 143 5.34 -1.13 15.10
N TYR A 144 6.46 -1.53 14.50
CA TYR A 144 7.00 -0.89 13.29
C TYR A 144 6.12 -1.12 12.06
N ALA A 145 5.45 -2.26 11.93
CA ALA A 145 4.46 -2.50 10.89
C ALA A 145 3.29 -1.50 11.01
N CYS A 146 2.74 -1.33 12.22
CA CYS A 146 1.70 -0.33 12.47
C CYS A 146 2.17 1.09 12.16
N PHE A 147 3.39 1.44 12.58
CA PHE A 147 3.99 2.74 12.28
C PHE A 147 4.17 2.96 10.77
N SER A 148 4.73 1.98 10.06
CA SER A 148 4.92 2.04 8.62
C SER A 148 3.59 2.17 7.87
N THR A 149 2.56 1.43 8.29
CA THR A 149 1.22 1.54 7.71
C THR A 149 0.64 2.92 7.91
N ALA A 150 0.74 3.48 9.12
CA ALA A 150 0.26 4.83 9.41
C ALA A 150 1.05 5.94 8.70
N LEU A 151 2.34 5.71 8.45
CA LEU A 151 3.23 6.69 7.82
C LEU A 151 3.12 6.69 6.28
N LEU A 152 3.03 5.52 5.66
CA LEU A 152 3.22 5.38 4.22
C LEU A 152 1.92 5.10 3.46
N CYS A 153 1.01 4.31 4.05
CA CYS A 153 -0.19 3.92 3.34
C CYS A 153 -1.13 5.10 3.01
N PRO A 154 -1.31 6.12 3.86
CA PRO A 154 -2.12 7.28 3.50
C PRO A 154 -1.63 8.04 2.27
N LEU A 155 -0.31 8.04 2.02
CA LEU A 155 0.29 8.73 0.86
C LEU A 155 -0.15 8.13 -0.48
N VAL A 156 -0.43 6.84 -0.52
CA VAL A 156 -0.82 6.10 -1.74
C VAL A 156 -2.27 5.62 -1.69
N PHE A 157 -2.99 5.93 -0.62
CA PHE A 157 -4.37 5.50 -0.44
C PHE A 157 -5.27 6.04 -1.57
N GLY A 158 -6.12 5.18 -2.08
CA GLY A 158 -6.98 5.48 -3.22
C GLY A 158 -6.39 5.08 -4.57
N PHE A 159 -5.06 4.94 -4.70
CA PHE A 159 -4.43 4.45 -5.92
C PHE A 159 -4.11 2.95 -5.80
N PRO A 160 -4.81 2.06 -6.51
CA PRO A 160 -4.55 0.62 -6.48
C PRO A 160 -3.20 0.29 -7.11
N THR A 161 -2.14 0.33 -6.31
CA THR A 161 -0.80 -0.08 -6.72
C THR A 161 -0.43 -1.40 -6.05
N GLU A 162 0.19 -2.31 -6.77
CA GLU A 162 0.61 -3.61 -6.24
C GLU A 162 1.64 -3.46 -5.10
N MET A 163 2.31 -2.32 -5.03
CA MET A 163 3.19 -2.00 -3.90
C MET A 163 2.46 -1.89 -2.56
N TRP A 164 1.16 -1.60 -2.58
CA TRP A 164 0.29 -1.66 -1.41
C TRP A 164 0.26 -3.07 -0.80
N MET A 165 0.09 -4.08 -1.63
CA MET A 165 0.13 -5.49 -1.19
C MET A 165 1.55 -5.92 -0.81
N ALA A 166 2.57 -5.47 -1.55
CA ALA A 166 3.96 -5.76 -1.21
C ALA A 166 4.32 -5.21 0.18
N HIS A 167 3.90 -4.00 0.52
CA HIS A 167 4.06 -3.43 1.86
C HIS A 167 3.35 -4.27 2.92
N ALA A 168 2.11 -4.71 2.66
CA ALA A 168 1.35 -5.55 3.58
C ALA A 168 2.01 -6.91 3.82
N LEU A 169 2.60 -7.53 2.79
CA LEU A 169 3.31 -8.81 2.85
C LEU A 169 4.71 -8.70 3.48
N PHE A 170 5.36 -7.54 3.37
CA PHE A 170 6.73 -7.34 3.87
C PHE A 170 6.83 -7.63 5.37
N TRP A 171 5.94 -7.11 6.18
CA TRP A 171 6.02 -7.17 7.64
C TRP A 171 5.85 -8.59 8.21
N PRO A 172 4.82 -9.38 7.83
CA PRO A 172 4.74 -10.76 8.27
C PRO A 172 5.90 -11.61 7.75
N THR A 173 6.39 -11.34 6.52
CA THR A 173 7.56 -12.03 5.96
C THR A 173 8.81 -11.74 6.78
N LEU A 174 9.03 -10.48 7.18
CA LEU A 174 10.13 -10.09 8.05
C LEU A 174 10.05 -10.83 9.39
N ALA A 175 8.87 -10.83 10.04
CA ALA A 175 8.69 -11.52 11.32
C ALA A 175 8.95 -13.03 11.20
N VAL A 176 8.43 -13.67 10.14
CA VAL A 176 8.63 -15.10 9.89
C VAL A 176 10.10 -15.41 9.60
N ALA A 177 10.80 -14.61 8.80
CA ALA A 177 12.21 -14.81 8.50
C ALA A 177 13.07 -14.83 9.77
N HIS A 178 12.74 -13.98 10.76
CA HIS A 178 13.46 -13.89 12.03
C HIS A 178 13.06 -14.96 13.05
N TYR A 179 11.77 -15.39 13.09
CA TYR A 179 11.20 -16.15 14.20
C TYR A 179 10.61 -17.52 13.85
N ALA A 180 10.54 -17.89 12.55
CA ALA A 180 10.07 -19.22 12.17
C ALA A 180 10.96 -20.33 12.78
N ARG A 181 10.33 -21.43 13.15
CA ARG A 181 11.03 -22.61 13.66
C ARG A 181 12.06 -23.14 12.65
N ARG A 182 13.15 -23.70 13.17
CA ARG A 182 14.20 -24.33 12.34
C ARG A 182 13.75 -25.73 11.91
N SER A 183 12.80 -25.79 10.99
CA SER A 183 12.24 -27.01 10.43
C SER A 183 12.07 -26.86 8.93
N PHE A 184 11.83 -27.95 8.23
CA PHE A 184 11.50 -27.94 6.81
C PHE A 184 10.27 -27.04 6.56
N ALA A 185 9.18 -27.23 7.32
CA ALA A 185 7.97 -26.42 7.20
C ALA A 185 8.24 -24.93 7.42
N GLY A 186 9.08 -24.56 8.41
CA GLY A 186 9.49 -23.17 8.62
C GLY A 186 10.31 -22.60 7.47
N THR A 187 11.15 -23.41 6.82
CA THR A 187 11.90 -23.00 5.64
C THR A 187 11.01 -22.84 4.43
N ALA A 188 10.11 -23.79 4.18
CA ALA A 188 9.12 -23.72 3.10
C ALA A 188 8.22 -22.49 3.27
N PHE A 189 7.81 -22.16 4.50
CA PHE A 189 6.99 -21.00 4.76
C PHE A 189 7.74 -19.68 4.51
N VAL A 190 9.02 -19.57 4.89
CA VAL A 190 9.88 -18.42 4.53
C VAL A 190 9.99 -18.30 3.01
N PHE A 191 10.22 -19.41 2.30
CA PHE A 191 10.28 -19.43 0.84
C PHE A 191 8.98 -18.94 0.20
N LEU A 192 7.83 -19.48 0.62
CA LEU A 192 6.53 -19.10 0.07
C LEU A 192 6.19 -17.62 0.29
N LEU A 193 6.51 -17.06 1.47
CA LEU A 193 6.28 -15.64 1.73
C LEU A 193 7.23 -14.73 0.93
N LEU A 194 8.51 -15.10 0.81
CA LEU A 194 9.45 -14.37 -0.05
C LEU A 194 9.06 -14.45 -1.52
N LEU A 195 8.57 -15.60 -1.98
CA LEU A 195 8.07 -15.80 -3.33
C LEU A 195 6.83 -14.96 -3.59
N ALA A 196 5.84 -15.01 -2.68
CA ALA A 196 4.65 -14.18 -2.78
C ALA A 196 5.02 -12.69 -2.83
N LEU A 197 5.95 -12.23 -1.99
CA LEU A 197 6.44 -10.87 -2.00
C LEU A 197 7.12 -10.51 -3.33
N ALA A 198 8.02 -11.35 -3.82
CA ALA A 198 8.77 -11.11 -5.06
C ALA A 198 7.87 -11.09 -6.31
N LEU A 199 6.79 -11.89 -6.32
CA LEU A 199 5.80 -11.96 -7.40
C LEU A 199 4.66 -10.93 -7.26
N THR A 200 4.77 -9.97 -6.33
CA THR A 200 3.80 -8.88 -6.19
C THR A 200 4.12 -7.73 -7.16
N HIS A 201 5.37 -7.28 -7.17
CA HIS A 201 5.84 -6.15 -7.97
C HIS A 201 7.37 -6.19 -8.07
N GLU A 202 7.96 -5.61 -9.11
CA GLU A 202 9.41 -5.59 -9.30
C GLU A 202 10.13 -4.88 -8.14
N GLY A 203 9.58 -3.76 -7.65
CA GLY A 203 10.09 -3.05 -6.47
C GLY A 203 10.05 -3.89 -5.19
N ALA A 204 9.21 -4.92 -5.12
CA ALA A 204 9.15 -5.82 -3.98
C ALA A 204 10.38 -6.73 -3.84
N LEU A 205 11.19 -6.89 -4.90
CA LEU A 205 12.50 -7.55 -4.79
C LEU A 205 13.43 -6.82 -3.82
N VAL A 206 13.38 -5.48 -3.80
CA VAL A 206 14.15 -4.67 -2.83
C VAL A 206 13.70 -4.98 -1.41
N LEU A 207 12.39 -5.12 -1.20
CA LEU A 207 11.81 -5.50 0.09
C LEU A 207 12.26 -6.90 0.50
N ALA A 208 12.18 -7.88 -0.40
CA ALA A 208 12.60 -9.26 -0.15
C ALA A 208 14.12 -9.35 0.18
N LEU A 209 14.96 -8.67 -0.59
CA LEU A 209 16.39 -8.59 -0.33
C LEU A 209 16.69 -7.93 1.02
N THR A 210 15.95 -6.90 1.39
CA THR A 210 16.07 -6.25 2.70
C THR A 210 15.74 -7.22 3.84
N ILE A 211 14.70 -8.05 3.70
CA ILE A 211 14.39 -9.08 4.70
C ILE A 211 15.58 -10.03 4.89
N VAL A 212 16.19 -10.50 3.80
CA VAL A 212 17.38 -11.33 3.87
C VAL A 212 18.52 -10.60 4.56
N ALA A 213 18.80 -9.36 4.17
CA ALA A 213 19.83 -8.52 4.77
C ALA A 213 19.62 -8.32 6.28
N THR A 214 18.38 -8.10 6.74
CA THR A 214 18.09 -7.96 8.17
C THR A 214 18.41 -9.22 8.97
N THR A 215 18.26 -10.41 8.38
CA THR A 215 18.61 -11.67 9.07
C THR A 215 20.12 -11.79 9.29
N ALA A 216 20.96 -11.09 8.49
CA ALA A 216 22.40 -11.02 8.70
C ALA A 216 22.80 -10.25 9.98
N LEU A 217 21.92 -9.41 10.53
CA LEU A 217 22.13 -8.74 11.82
C LEU A 217 22.30 -9.76 12.96
N ARG A 218 21.74 -10.97 12.83
CA ARG A 218 21.95 -12.09 13.77
C ARG A 218 23.26 -12.86 13.51
N GLY A 219 24.00 -12.47 12.48
CA GLY A 219 25.24 -13.10 12.04
C GLY A 219 25.08 -13.85 10.71
N MET A 220 25.97 -13.59 9.76
CA MET A 220 25.95 -14.18 8.40
C MET A 220 26.09 -15.72 8.40
N ARG A 221 26.71 -16.30 9.43
CA ARG A 221 26.81 -17.77 9.60
C ARG A 221 25.59 -18.34 10.33
N GLY A 222 24.66 -17.51 10.78
CA GLY A 222 23.47 -17.91 11.52
C GLY A 222 22.49 -18.71 10.66
N ALA A 223 21.73 -19.61 11.30
CA ALA A 223 20.75 -20.46 10.59
C ALA A 223 19.64 -19.63 9.93
N SER A 224 19.21 -18.51 10.53
CA SER A 224 18.19 -17.63 9.96
C SER A 224 18.66 -17.01 8.65
N PHE A 225 19.91 -16.50 8.62
CA PHE A 225 20.47 -15.93 7.40
C PHE A 225 20.64 -16.98 6.29
N ARG A 226 21.25 -18.13 6.59
CA ARG A 226 21.42 -19.20 5.58
C ARG A 226 20.09 -19.67 5.00
N ARG A 227 19.06 -19.79 5.83
CA ARG A 227 17.71 -20.15 5.40
C ARG A 227 17.09 -19.08 4.51
N ALA A 228 17.11 -17.82 4.93
CA ALA A 228 16.52 -16.73 4.17
C ALA A 228 17.28 -16.50 2.86
N ALA A 229 18.62 -16.57 2.88
CA ALA A 229 19.45 -16.44 1.67
C ALA A 229 19.23 -17.60 0.70
N GLY A 230 19.18 -18.85 1.18
CA GLY A 230 18.90 -20.01 0.35
C GLY A 230 17.49 -19.95 -0.24
N ALA A 231 16.49 -19.56 0.54
CA ALA A 231 15.13 -19.35 0.05
C ALA A 231 15.10 -18.25 -1.02
N MET A 232 15.83 -17.12 -0.81
CA MET A 232 15.88 -16.03 -1.79
C MET A 232 16.51 -16.44 -3.12
N VAL A 233 17.57 -17.26 -3.09
CA VAL A 233 18.17 -17.79 -4.33
C VAL A 233 17.12 -18.61 -5.11
N ALA A 234 16.38 -19.47 -4.43
CA ALA A 234 15.31 -20.24 -5.07
C ALA A 234 14.17 -19.32 -5.60
N VAL A 235 13.81 -18.29 -4.83
CA VAL A 235 12.83 -17.28 -5.26
C VAL A 235 13.29 -16.55 -6.52
N LEU A 236 14.55 -16.14 -6.58
CA LEU A 236 15.09 -15.46 -7.78
C LEU A 236 15.07 -16.39 -9.01
N MET A 237 15.36 -17.68 -8.85
CA MET A 237 15.25 -18.64 -9.97
C MET A 237 13.80 -18.72 -10.47
N VAL A 238 12.83 -18.88 -9.56
CA VAL A 238 11.39 -18.91 -9.95
C VAL A 238 10.96 -17.59 -10.56
N TRP A 239 11.40 -16.45 -10.00
CA TRP A 239 11.07 -15.12 -10.52
C TRP A 239 11.58 -14.94 -11.96
N VAL A 240 12.81 -15.34 -12.25
CA VAL A 240 13.37 -15.31 -13.62
C VAL A 240 12.58 -16.24 -14.54
N GLU A 241 12.25 -17.45 -14.11
CA GLU A 241 11.46 -18.40 -14.88
C GLU A 241 10.08 -17.83 -15.23
N VAL A 242 9.39 -17.22 -14.25
CA VAL A 242 8.10 -16.54 -14.49
C VAL A 242 8.24 -15.42 -15.51
N LYS A 243 9.31 -14.61 -15.47
CA LYS A 243 9.55 -13.54 -16.47
C LYS A 243 9.90 -14.07 -17.86
N VAL A 244 10.46 -15.27 -17.95
CA VAL A 244 10.70 -15.95 -19.24
C VAL A 244 9.41 -16.53 -19.80
N LEU A 245 8.58 -17.14 -18.97
CA LEU A 245 7.29 -17.72 -19.37
C LEU A 245 6.22 -16.66 -19.66
N LEU A 246 6.25 -15.57 -18.93
CA LEU A 246 5.36 -14.42 -19.04
C LEU A 246 6.20 -13.17 -19.38
N PRO A 247 6.72 -13.06 -20.60
CA PRO A 247 7.60 -11.97 -20.96
C PRO A 247 6.86 -10.62 -20.87
N PRO A 248 7.47 -9.62 -20.24
CA PRO A 248 6.88 -8.29 -20.20
C PRO A 248 6.79 -7.71 -21.62
N GLY A 249 5.69 -7.03 -21.92
CA GLY A 249 5.54 -6.29 -23.19
C GLY A 249 6.56 -5.15 -23.29
N ASN A 250 6.77 -4.64 -24.50
CA ASN A 250 7.70 -3.53 -24.77
C ASN A 250 7.42 -2.29 -23.90
N TYR A 251 6.14 -2.03 -23.66
CA TYR A 251 5.70 -0.98 -22.76
C TYR A 251 6.29 -1.13 -21.35
N PHE A 252 6.17 -2.33 -20.77
CA PHE A 252 6.65 -2.60 -19.42
C PHE A 252 8.18 -2.44 -19.31
N ALA A 253 8.92 -2.85 -20.34
CA ALA A 253 10.36 -2.64 -20.38
C ALA A 253 10.70 -1.14 -20.38
N GLY A 254 9.96 -0.32 -21.14
CA GLY A 254 10.08 1.13 -21.17
C GLY A 254 9.78 1.76 -19.80
N VAL A 255 8.67 1.36 -19.17
CA VAL A 255 8.30 1.84 -17.81
C VAL A 255 9.33 1.45 -16.77
N PHE A 256 9.86 0.23 -16.83
CA PHE A 256 10.89 -0.21 -15.90
C PHE A 256 12.19 0.61 -16.04
N VAL A 257 12.64 0.84 -17.25
CA VAL A 257 13.83 1.68 -17.52
C VAL A 257 13.57 3.11 -17.05
N SER A 258 12.42 3.69 -17.40
CA SER A 258 12.02 5.02 -16.94
C SER A 258 11.97 5.11 -15.42
N ALA A 259 11.31 4.16 -14.76
CA ALA A 259 11.24 4.12 -13.30
C ALA A 259 12.62 3.99 -12.65
N ALA A 260 13.54 3.22 -13.23
CA ALA A 260 14.90 3.07 -12.73
C ALA A 260 15.72 4.36 -12.88
N LEU A 261 15.58 5.05 -14.01
CA LEU A 261 16.28 6.30 -14.28
C LEU A 261 15.77 7.47 -13.41
N HIS A 262 14.46 7.52 -13.17
CA HIS A 262 13.80 8.60 -12.42
C HIS A 262 13.54 8.25 -10.95
N PHE A 263 14.05 7.13 -10.46
CA PHE A 263 13.79 6.67 -9.09
C PHE A 263 14.21 7.67 -8.01
N PHE A 264 15.27 8.42 -8.27
CA PHE A 264 15.81 9.46 -7.38
C PHE A 264 15.55 10.87 -7.89
N ASP A 265 14.74 11.03 -8.92
CA ASP A 265 14.40 12.34 -9.45
C ASP A 265 13.46 13.08 -8.50
N PRO A 266 13.87 14.25 -7.97
CA PRO A 266 13.01 15.05 -7.09
C PRO A 266 11.68 15.47 -7.73
N GLU A 267 11.62 15.58 -9.06
CA GLU A 267 10.41 15.95 -9.79
C GLU A 267 9.35 14.84 -9.78
N THR A 268 9.75 13.59 -9.48
CA THR A 268 8.80 12.47 -9.31
C THR A 268 8.13 12.44 -7.94
N PHE A 269 8.55 13.28 -7.00
CA PHE A 269 7.91 13.44 -5.70
C PHE A 269 7.00 14.66 -5.74
N GLU A 270 5.79 14.50 -5.22
CA GLU A 270 4.93 15.65 -5.02
C GLU A 270 5.56 16.60 -4.00
N VAL A 271 6.18 17.65 -4.52
CA VAL A 271 6.99 18.61 -3.76
C VAL A 271 6.17 19.22 -2.63
N ASN A 272 4.88 19.47 -2.88
CA ASN A 272 4.02 20.13 -1.92
C ASN A 272 3.79 19.31 -0.65
N ILE A 273 3.55 17.98 -0.78
CA ILE A 273 3.36 17.09 0.38
C ILE A 273 4.66 16.88 1.14
N VAL A 274 5.77 16.62 0.43
CA VAL A 274 7.08 16.44 1.06
C VAL A 274 7.49 17.74 1.77
N PHE A 275 7.30 18.89 1.12
CA PHE A 275 7.56 20.19 1.70
C PHE A 275 6.69 20.46 2.94
N LEU A 276 5.39 20.19 2.85
CA LEU A 276 4.45 20.39 3.94
C LEU A 276 4.78 19.52 5.16
N LEU A 277 5.06 18.23 4.94
CA LEU A 277 5.48 17.33 6.01
C LEU A 277 6.82 17.74 6.61
N GLY A 278 7.80 18.10 5.77
CA GLY A 278 9.10 18.55 6.20
C GLY A 278 9.02 19.84 7.02
N THR A 279 8.27 20.83 6.55
CA THR A 279 8.07 22.10 7.27
C THR A 279 7.26 21.93 8.55
N SER A 280 6.28 21.03 8.56
CA SER A 280 5.50 20.70 9.76
C SER A 280 6.37 20.08 10.85
N LEU A 281 7.22 19.11 10.46
CA LEU A 281 8.15 18.48 11.39
C LEU A 281 9.23 19.45 11.90
N ALA A 282 9.78 20.29 11.01
CA ALA A 282 10.75 21.32 11.37
C ALA A 282 10.12 22.38 12.27
N GLY A 283 8.90 22.85 11.94
CA GLY A 283 8.13 23.78 12.75
C GLY A 283 7.82 23.23 14.13
N TYR A 284 7.42 21.94 14.20
CA TYR A 284 7.23 21.27 15.49
C TYR A 284 8.53 21.24 16.31
N GLY A 285 9.65 20.82 15.70
CA GLY A 285 10.95 20.78 16.38
C GLY A 285 11.38 22.14 16.91
N PHE A 286 11.24 23.20 16.10
CA PHE A 286 11.54 24.56 16.49
C PHE A 286 10.66 25.02 17.66
N ALA A 287 9.33 24.89 17.52
CA ALA A 287 8.38 25.25 18.57
C ALA A 287 8.66 24.47 19.88
N PHE A 288 8.96 23.18 19.76
CA PHE A 288 9.31 22.36 20.92
C PHE A 288 10.57 22.87 21.64
N VAL A 289 11.65 23.20 20.91
CA VAL A 289 12.88 23.74 21.51
C VAL A 289 12.62 25.07 22.22
N VAL A 290 11.86 25.97 21.62
CA VAL A 290 11.52 27.25 22.22
C VAL A 290 10.63 27.05 23.46
N LEU A 291 9.57 26.29 23.34
CA LEU A 291 8.60 26.06 24.42
C LEU A 291 9.15 25.20 25.56
N SER A 292 10.14 24.36 25.31
CA SER A 292 10.82 23.62 26.40
C SER A 292 11.54 24.51 27.38
N ARG A 293 11.93 25.73 26.93
CA ARG A 293 12.52 26.74 27.79
C ARG A 293 11.47 27.62 28.52
N LEU A 294 10.31 27.81 27.89
CA LEU A 294 9.26 28.72 28.38
C LEU A 294 8.23 27.99 29.27
N VAL A 295 7.87 26.77 28.89
CA VAL A 295 6.82 25.99 29.56
C VAL A 295 7.31 24.52 29.72
N PRO A 296 8.28 24.28 30.58
CA PRO A 296 8.83 22.97 30.80
C PRO A 296 7.74 21.97 31.21
N GLY A 297 7.76 20.78 30.66
CA GLY A 297 6.78 19.70 30.92
C GLY A 297 5.53 19.69 30.04
N LYS A 298 5.24 20.78 29.30
CA LYS A 298 4.11 20.82 28.33
C LYS A 298 4.54 21.28 26.94
N ALA A 299 5.83 21.40 26.68
CA ALA A 299 6.37 21.95 25.46
C ALA A 299 5.92 21.18 24.20
N HIS A 300 5.93 19.86 24.24
CA HIS A 300 5.51 19.03 23.13
C HIS A 300 4.01 19.16 22.82
N LEU A 301 3.16 19.30 23.85
CA LEU A 301 1.73 19.49 23.67
C LEU A 301 1.45 20.84 22.96
N TRP A 302 2.07 21.92 23.45
CA TRP A 302 1.90 23.23 22.86
C TRP A 302 2.51 23.32 21.45
N ALA A 303 3.68 22.72 21.22
CA ALA A 303 4.27 22.66 19.90
C ALA A 303 3.37 21.92 18.90
N ALA A 304 2.82 20.76 19.28
CA ALA A 304 1.87 20.03 18.47
C ALA A 304 0.61 20.85 18.18
N THR A 305 0.06 21.50 19.20
CA THR A 305 -1.16 22.32 19.05
C THR A 305 -0.94 23.50 18.10
N ILE A 306 0.19 24.22 18.23
CA ILE A 306 0.52 25.35 17.38
C ILE A 306 0.67 24.90 15.92
N VAL A 307 1.43 23.84 15.68
CA VAL A 307 1.64 23.34 14.31
C VAL A 307 0.34 22.79 13.71
N ALA A 308 -0.46 22.07 14.48
CA ALA A 308 -1.77 21.59 14.03
C ALA A 308 -2.71 22.76 13.68
N ALA A 309 -2.72 23.83 14.48
CA ALA A 309 -3.50 25.03 14.19
C ALA A 309 -3.02 25.74 12.91
N VAL A 310 -1.71 25.89 12.74
CA VAL A 310 -1.13 26.47 11.51
C VAL A 310 -1.48 25.64 10.28
N LEU A 311 -1.40 24.30 10.38
CA LEU A 311 -1.79 23.42 9.30
C LEU A 311 -3.27 23.49 8.97
N ALA A 312 -4.14 23.55 9.99
CA ALA A 312 -5.57 23.71 9.79
C ALA A 312 -5.90 25.02 9.05
N ILE A 313 -5.27 26.13 9.46
CA ILE A 313 -5.42 27.43 8.80
C ILE A 313 -4.91 27.36 7.35
N TYR A 314 -3.77 26.72 7.12
CA TYR A 314 -3.21 26.54 5.79
C TYR A 314 -4.18 25.79 4.88
N TRP A 315 -4.70 24.64 5.32
CA TRP A 315 -5.64 23.85 4.52
C TRP A 315 -6.98 24.53 4.28
N LEU A 316 -7.52 25.19 5.28
CA LEU A 316 -8.79 25.89 5.13
C LEU A 316 -8.69 27.15 4.24
N GLY A 317 -7.51 27.78 4.22
CA GLY A 317 -7.32 29.08 3.58
C GLY A 317 -6.54 29.07 2.26
N PHE A 318 -5.58 28.16 2.10
CA PHE A 318 -4.59 28.26 1.01
C PHE A 318 -4.51 27.02 0.13
N ASP A 319 -4.59 25.83 0.70
CA ASP A 319 -4.42 24.60 -0.06
C ASP A 319 -5.76 23.93 -0.31
N GLN A 320 -6.27 24.13 -1.52
CA GLN A 320 -7.44 23.41 -2.02
C GLN A 320 -7.06 22.42 -3.13
N ALA A 321 -5.78 22.31 -3.42
CA ALA A 321 -5.29 21.52 -4.52
C ALA A 321 -5.07 20.07 -4.11
N ILE A 322 -5.88 19.21 -4.65
CA ILE A 322 -5.65 17.77 -4.60
C ILE A 322 -5.05 17.37 -5.93
N LEU A 323 -3.80 16.93 -5.87
CA LEU A 323 -3.09 16.45 -7.03
C LEU A 323 -3.18 14.92 -7.08
N ALA A 324 -3.76 14.40 -8.14
CA ALA A 324 -3.93 12.97 -8.32
C ALA A 324 -2.60 12.25 -8.53
N ASP A 325 -1.68 12.87 -9.24
CA ASP A 325 -0.40 12.28 -9.64
C ASP A 325 0.49 11.92 -8.46
N HIS A 326 0.44 12.69 -7.36
CA HIS A 326 1.33 12.42 -6.24
C HIS A 326 1.09 11.05 -5.60
N ARG A 327 -0.15 10.55 -5.55
CA ARG A 327 -0.47 9.23 -4.99
C ARG A 327 0.19 8.11 -5.78
N TYR A 328 0.28 8.26 -7.09
CA TYR A 328 1.00 7.34 -7.95
C TYR A 328 2.51 7.37 -7.69
N TYR A 329 3.10 8.55 -7.66
CA TYR A 329 4.54 8.70 -7.45
C TYR A 329 4.98 8.38 -6.02
N MET A 330 4.15 8.68 -5.02
CA MET A 330 4.41 8.35 -3.61
C MET A 330 4.52 6.85 -3.33
N ARG A 331 4.06 5.95 -4.24
CA ARG A 331 4.35 4.51 -4.15
C ARG A 331 5.85 4.20 -4.03
N THR A 332 6.71 5.07 -4.55
CA THR A 332 8.16 4.95 -4.43
C THR A 332 8.61 5.00 -2.97
N MET A 333 7.91 5.74 -2.11
CA MET A 333 8.17 5.78 -0.67
C MET A 333 7.98 4.41 -0.02
N LEU A 334 7.07 3.57 -0.51
CA LEU A 334 6.92 2.19 -0.03
C LEU A 334 8.19 1.37 -0.31
N VAL A 335 8.86 1.62 -1.44
CA VAL A 335 10.09 0.91 -1.82
C VAL A 335 11.30 1.41 -1.05
N ILE A 336 11.37 2.70 -0.70
CA ILE A 336 12.54 3.31 -0.04
C ILE A 336 12.42 3.23 1.49
N VAL A 337 11.28 3.66 2.04
CA VAL A 337 11.15 3.85 3.49
C VAL A 337 10.82 2.54 4.21
N THR A 338 10.05 1.64 3.59
CA THR A 338 9.74 0.33 4.20
C THR A 338 11.00 -0.47 4.52
N PRO A 339 12.00 -0.61 3.62
CA PRO A 339 13.29 -1.23 3.94
C PRO A 339 13.99 -0.60 5.14
N ALA A 340 14.06 0.72 5.19
CA ALA A 340 14.71 1.43 6.29
C ALA A 340 14.02 1.13 7.63
N LEU A 341 12.68 1.20 7.66
CA LEU A 341 11.90 0.83 8.85
C LEU A 341 12.03 -0.64 9.20
N GLY A 342 12.13 -1.54 8.21
CA GLY A 342 12.37 -2.96 8.43
C GLY A 342 13.72 -3.24 9.08
N ILE A 343 14.78 -2.55 8.65
CA ILE A 343 16.11 -2.63 9.25
C ILE A 343 16.07 -2.12 10.70
N LEU A 344 15.42 -0.99 10.95
CA LEU A 344 15.26 -0.45 12.31
C LEU A 344 14.47 -1.41 13.20
N ALA A 345 13.35 -1.97 12.70
CA ALA A 345 12.55 -2.94 13.43
C ALA A 345 13.35 -4.18 13.83
N ALA A 346 14.09 -4.76 12.89
CA ALA A 346 14.94 -5.91 13.15
C ALA A 346 16.08 -5.57 14.14
N TYR A 347 16.72 -4.41 13.99
CA TYR A 347 17.74 -3.92 14.90
C TYR A 347 17.23 -3.78 16.33
N PHE A 348 16.12 -3.07 16.52
CA PHE A 348 15.56 -2.85 17.87
C PHE A 348 14.97 -4.13 18.47
N ALA A 349 14.43 -5.05 17.65
CA ALA A 349 13.99 -6.35 18.11
C ALA A 349 15.17 -7.16 18.71
N LEU A 350 16.31 -7.19 18.02
CA LEU A 350 17.51 -7.85 18.51
C LEU A 350 18.06 -7.20 19.79
N ARG A 351 18.11 -5.89 19.84
CA ARG A 351 18.56 -5.15 21.03
C ARG A 351 17.65 -5.46 22.25
N ALA A 352 16.34 -5.52 22.05
CA ALA A 352 15.39 -5.86 23.11
C ALA A 352 15.55 -7.31 23.62
N GLU A 353 16.04 -8.21 22.75
CA GLU A 353 16.38 -9.59 23.10
C GLU A 353 17.74 -9.70 23.82
N GLY A 354 18.48 -8.60 23.96
CA GLY A 354 19.82 -8.59 24.55
C GLY A 354 20.91 -9.03 23.57
N LEU A 355 20.60 -9.13 22.28
CA LEU A 355 21.55 -9.53 21.27
C LEU A 355 22.26 -8.31 20.68
N ALA A 356 23.60 -8.40 20.49
CA ALA A 356 24.37 -7.38 19.79
C ALA A 356 24.28 -7.61 18.28
N PRO A 357 23.82 -6.63 17.49
CA PRO A 357 23.86 -6.74 16.03
C PRO A 357 25.28 -6.86 15.49
N HIS A 358 25.51 -7.73 14.52
CA HIS A 358 26.83 -8.00 13.95
C HIS A 358 27.34 -6.93 12.96
N MET A 359 26.78 -5.72 12.99
CA MET A 359 27.13 -4.60 12.11
C MET A 359 27.42 -3.32 12.92
N PRO A 360 28.67 -3.12 13.39
CA PRO A 360 29.01 -2.02 14.29
C PRO A 360 28.81 -0.63 13.67
N ASN A 361 29.04 -0.47 12.37
CA ASN A 361 28.86 0.80 11.68
C ASN A 361 27.36 1.16 11.59
N LEU A 362 26.52 0.20 11.27
CA LEU A 362 25.06 0.38 11.28
C LEU A 362 24.56 0.72 12.68
N THR A 363 25.08 0.03 13.71
CA THR A 363 24.74 0.32 15.11
C THR A 363 25.08 1.77 15.47
N ARG A 364 26.27 2.25 15.10
CA ARG A 364 26.64 3.66 15.34
C ARG A 364 25.75 4.65 14.62
N ALA A 365 25.43 4.39 13.34
CA ALA A 365 24.55 5.26 12.57
C ALA A 365 23.14 5.32 13.16
N ILE A 366 22.55 4.18 13.53
CA ILE A 366 21.20 4.14 14.13
C ILE A 366 21.20 4.86 15.49
N THR A 367 22.22 4.62 16.34
CA THR A 367 22.30 5.30 17.63
C THR A 367 22.41 6.81 17.44
N ALA A 368 23.26 7.27 16.53
CA ALA A 368 23.40 8.71 16.23
C ALA A 368 22.09 9.35 15.72
N LEU A 369 21.31 8.63 14.91
CA LEU A 369 20.03 9.11 14.39
C LEU A 369 18.90 9.12 15.44
N THR A 370 18.95 8.24 16.43
CA THR A 370 17.89 8.10 17.44
C THR A 370 18.22 8.75 18.77
N ASP A 371 19.48 9.16 18.94
CA ASP A 371 19.93 9.82 20.17
C ASP A 371 19.26 11.21 20.33
N GLY A 372 18.76 11.47 21.52
CA GLY A 372 18.08 12.73 21.83
C GLY A 372 16.61 12.84 21.40
N ILE A 373 16.05 11.86 20.65
CA ILE A 373 14.63 11.85 20.32
C ILE A 373 13.84 11.28 21.51
N THR A 374 13.02 12.12 22.13
CA THR A 374 12.13 11.66 23.23
C THR A 374 10.85 11.03 22.66
N ALA A 375 10.28 10.08 23.42
CA ALA A 375 9.02 9.42 23.02
C ALA A 375 7.87 10.44 22.90
N GLU A 376 7.87 11.47 23.74
CA GLU A 376 6.86 12.51 23.76
C GLU A 376 6.95 13.42 22.50
N ALA A 377 8.18 13.82 22.12
CA ALA A 377 8.41 14.63 20.92
C ALA A 377 8.00 13.85 19.67
N PHE A 378 8.36 12.56 19.61
CA PHE A 378 7.95 11.70 18.52
C PHE A 378 6.44 11.49 18.45
N ALA A 379 5.77 11.30 19.60
CA ALA A 379 4.31 11.18 19.68
C ALA A 379 3.61 12.44 19.18
N GLY A 380 4.09 13.62 19.55
CA GLY A 380 3.54 14.89 19.06
C GLY A 380 3.66 15.02 17.55
N ALA A 381 4.84 14.75 16.98
CA ALA A 381 5.05 14.77 15.54
C ALA A 381 4.16 13.75 14.81
N PHE A 382 4.02 12.55 15.36
CA PHE A 382 3.19 11.50 14.79
C PHE A 382 1.68 11.84 14.79
N VAL A 383 1.18 12.50 15.84
CA VAL A 383 -0.19 13.01 15.90
C VAL A 383 -0.44 14.06 14.82
N ILE A 384 0.49 15.03 14.67
CA ILE A 384 0.38 16.04 13.61
C ILE A 384 0.31 15.39 12.25
N LEU A 385 1.22 14.47 11.95
CA LEU A 385 1.25 13.75 10.68
C LEU A 385 -0.08 13.01 10.42
N THR A 386 -0.63 12.36 11.44
CA THR A 386 -1.91 11.66 11.33
C THR A 386 -3.05 12.61 10.99
N LEU A 387 -3.07 13.81 11.60
CA LEU A 387 -4.07 14.83 11.30
C LEU A 387 -3.91 15.37 9.86
N VAL A 388 -2.69 15.63 9.43
CA VAL A 388 -2.37 16.05 8.05
C VAL A 388 -2.94 15.04 7.07
N TYR A 389 -2.63 13.76 7.24
CA TYR A 389 -3.11 12.71 6.37
C TYR A 389 -4.64 12.54 6.39
N ALA A 390 -5.28 12.73 7.55
CA ALA A 390 -6.73 12.64 7.65
C ALA A 390 -7.42 13.74 6.83
N VAL A 391 -6.93 14.97 6.93
CA VAL A 391 -7.47 16.11 6.17
C VAL A 391 -7.24 15.91 4.67
N GLU A 392 -6.02 15.56 4.28
CA GLU A 392 -5.64 15.38 2.88
C GLU A 392 -6.39 14.19 2.22
N THR A 393 -6.57 13.10 2.97
CA THR A 393 -7.38 11.98 2.50
C THR A 393 -8.86 12.38 2.32
N GLY A 394 -9.41 13.16 3.26
CA GLY A 394 -10.78 13.66 3.16
C GLY A 394 -11.00 14.56 1.94
N GLN A 395 -10.08 15.47 1.67
CA GLN A 395 -10.11 16.32 0.48
C GLN A 395 -10.04 15.51 -0.81
N PHE A 396 -9.12 14.55 -0.88
CA PHE A 396 -9.01 13.65 -2.03
C PHE A 396 -10.30 12.87 -2.29
N VAL A 397 -10.88 12.27 -1.26
CA VAL A 397 -12.13 11.49 -1.39
C VAL A 397 -13.28 12.36 -1.87
N SER A 398 -13.39 13.60 -1.37
CA SER A 398 -14.41 14.55 -1.84
C SER A 398 -14.24 14.87 -3.33
N ALA A 399 -13.04 15.27 -3.75
CA ALA A 399 -12.76 15.60 -5.13
C ALA A 399 -12.92 14.38 -6.07
N TRP A 400 -12.53 13.19 -5.61
CA TRP A 400 -12.77 11.95 -6.35
C TRP A 400 -14.27 11.67 -6.57
N SER A 401 -15.10 11.91 -5.56
CA SER A 401 -16.55 11.76 -5.68
C SER A 401 -17.14 12.71 -6.73
N ASP A 402 -16.69 13.97 -6.72
CA ASP A 402 -17.10 14.98 -7.71
C ASP A 402 -16.62 14.60 -9.12
N TYR A 403 -15.38 14.12 -9.24
CA TYR A 403 -14.83 13.64 -10.51
C TYR A 403 -15.61 12.46 -11.08
N LYS A 404 -15.91 11.42 -10.27
CA LYS A 404 -16.75 10.29 -10.69
C LYS A 404 -18.12 10.76 -11.21
N THR A 405 -18.74 11.70 -10.50
CA THR A 405 -20.03 12.26 -10.87
C THR A 405 -19.96 12.99 -12.22
N ALA A 406 -18.90 13.77 -12.44
CA ALA A 406 -18.69 14.46 -13.71
C ALA A 406 -18.44 13.48 -14.86
N VAL A 407 -17.61 12.44 -14.67
CA VAL A 407 -17.38 11.38 -15.66
C VAL A 407 -18.71 10.67 -15.99
N LYS A 408 -19.50 10.32 -15.00
CA LYS A 408 -20.81 9.68 -15.19
C LYS A 408 -21.75 10.56 -16.02
N ALA A 409 -21.82 11.85 -15.71
CA ALA A 409 -22.65 12.80 -16.46
C ALA A 409 -22.21 12.93 -17.92
N LEU A 410 -20.91 12.97 -18.18
CA LEU A 410 -20.38 12.97 -19.55
C LEU A 410 -20.67 11.65 -20.27
N ALA A 411 -20.50 10.52 -19.65
CA ALA A 411 -20.77 9.20 -20.26
C ALA A 411 -22.26 8.98 -20.59
N ALA A 412 -23.15 9.52 -19.78
CA ALA A 412 -24.59 9.46 -20.00
C ALA A 412 -25.12 10.45 -21.06
N GLY A 413 -24.38 11.51 -21.34
CA GLY A 413 -24.82 12.57 -22.26
C GLY A 413 -24.86 12.13 -23.74
N THR A 414 -25.45 12.97 -24.60
CA THR A 414 -25.67 12.68 -26.03
C THR A 414 -24.75 13.47 -26.97
N ALA A 415 -24.21 14.61 -26.56
CA ALA A 415 -23.34 15.41 -27.41
C ALA A 415 -21.95 14.80 -27.55
N SER A 416 -21.49 14.54 -28.78
CA SER A 416 -20.13 14.11 -29.09
C SER A 416 -19.14 15.27 -29.07
N ASP A 417 -17.85 14.96 -29.02
CA ASP A 417 -16.78 15.92 -29.25
C ASP A 417 -16.32 15.83 -30.72
N PRO A 418 -16.62 16.82 -31.55
CA PRO A 418 -16.27 16.77 -32.95
C PRO A 418 -14.75 16.64 -33.22
N SER A 419 -13.92 17.05 -32.25
CA SER A 419 -12.46 16.97 -32.37
C SER A 419 -11.93 15.53 -32.33
N LEU A 420 -12.74 14.59 -31.82
CA LEU A 420 -12.37 13.19 -31.69
C LEU A 420 -12.79 12.34 -32.90
N GLY A 421 -13.53 12.89 -33.82
CA GLY A 421 -13.92 12.24 -35.09
C GLY A 421 -14.94 11.12 -34.99
N ASP A 422 -15.26 10.66 -33.78
CA ASP A 422 -16.25 9.61 -33.49
C ASP A 422 -17.32 10.14 -32.55
N PRO A 423 -18.61 9.97 -32.89
CA PRO A 423 -19.72 10.47 -32.07
C PRO A 423 -19.85 9.78 -30.72
N HIS A 424 -19.17 8.65 -30.53
CA HIS A 424 -19.22 7.86 -29.29
C HIS A 424 -18.14 8.25 -28.28
N PHE A 425 -17.27 9.21 -28.61
CA PHE A 425 -16.21 9.65 -27.72
C PHE A 425 -16.39 11.09 -27.26
N VAL A 426 -15.95 11.38 -26.02
CA VAL A 426 -15.96 12.73 -25.47
C VAL A 426 -14.66 12.97 -24.68
N SER A 427 -14.06 14.14 -24.87
CA SER A 427 -12.83 14.49 -24.16
C SER A 427 -13.06 14.68 -22.66
N SER A 428 -12.19 14.10 -21.83
CA SER A 428 -12.13 14.32 -20.39
C SER A 428 -11.86 15.79 -20.03
N ALA A 429 -11.27 16.58 -20.90
CA ALA A 429 -11.05 18.01 -20.71
C ALA A 429 -12.37 18.80 -20.47
N ARG A 430 -13.52 18.24 -20.86
CA ARG A 430 -14.83 18.83 -20.57
C ARG A 430 -15.27 18.75 -19.11
N ILE A 431 -14.59 17.95 -18.29
CA ILE A 431 -14.87 17.84 -16.84
C ILE A 431 -14.54 19.17 -16.11
N GLY A 432 -13.67 19.99 -16.70
CA GLY A 432 -13.13 21.19 -16.07
C GLY A 432 -11.73 20.95 -15.48
N ALA A 433 -10.89 21.96 -15.56
CA ALA A 433 -9.46 21.84 -15.26
C ALA A 433 -9.19 21.35 -13.83
N ASP A 434 -9.98 21.80 -12.86
CA ASP A 434 -9.77 21.47 -11.44
C ASP A 434 -10.04 20.01 -11.11
N LEU A 435 -11.10 19.42 -11.66
CA LEU A 435 -11.41 18.02 -11.47
C LEU A 435 -10.61 17.12 -12.43
N ASN A 436 -10.29 17.61 -13.63
CA ASN A 436 -9.52 16.83 -14.60
C ASN A 436 -8.10 16.51 -14.12
N ARG A 437 -7.59 17.24 -13.11
CA ARG A 437 -6.34 16.89 -12.41
C ARG A 437 -6.38 15.54 -11.69
N LEU A 438 -7.58 15.01 -11.42
CA LEU A 438 -7.79 13.67 -10.90
C LEU A 438 -7.82 12.61 -11.99
N SER A 439 -7.86 13.01 -13.27
CA SER A 439 -7.90 12.08 -14.38
C SER A 439 -6.60 11.28 -14.46
N TRP A 440 -6.73 9.97 -14.44
CA TRP A 440 -5.67 9.08 -14.86
C TRP A 440 -5.93 8.70 -16.30
N PHE A 441 -5.33 9.45 -17.19
CA PHE A 441 -5.66 9.52 -18.64
C PHE A 441 -5.74 8.16 -19.34
N SER A 442 -4.93 7.19 -18.92
CA SER A 442 -4.90 5.86 -19.52
C SER A 442 -6.10 4.98 -19.16
N THR A 443 -6.90 5.34 -18.16
CA THR A 443 -7.95 4.48 -17.59
C THR A 443 -9.34 5.11 -17.57
N THR A 444 -9.46 6.37 -17.96
CA THR A 444 -10.72 7.14 -17.92
C THR A 444 -11.82 6.49 -18.76
N GLN A 445 -11.51 5.86 -19.89
CA GLN A 445 -12.48 5.13 -20.70
C GLN A 445 -13.09 3.95 -19.95
N TYR A 446 -12.30 3.19 -19.19
CA TYR A 446 -12.80 2.08 -18.38
C TYR A 446 -13.67 2.58 -17.23
N LEU A 447 -13.22 3.66 -16.56
CA LEU A 447 -14.01 4.32 -15.53
C LEU A 447 -15.38 4.74 -16.06
N SER A 448 -15.43 5.35 -17.27
CA SER A 448 -16.69 5.83 -17.84
C SER A 448 -17.70 4.70 -18.10
N VAL A 449 -17.23 3.51 -18.46
CA VAL A 449 -18.09 2.32 -18.58
C VAL A 449 -18.67 1.92 -17.22
N ILE A 450 -17.81 1.82 -16.21
CA ILE A 450 -18.21 1.31 -14.89
C ILE A 450 -19.17 2.28 -14.20
N VAL A 451 -18.85 3.58 -14.15
CA VAL A 451 -19.70 4.57 -13.47
C VAL A 451 -21.04 4.80 -14.19
N ALA A 452 -21.13 4.46 -15.49
CA ALA A 452 -22.37 4.43 -16.25
C ALA A 452 -23.09 3.07 -16.16
N SER A 453 -22.81 2.27 -15.12
CA SER A 453 -23.43 0.97 -14.88
C SER A 453 -23.27 0.01 -16.07
N PHE A 454 -22.07 0.02 -16.67
CA PHE A 454 -21.65 -0.78 -17.83
C PHE A 454 -22.42 -0.53 -19.14
N ALA A 455 -23.20 0.52 -19.21
CA ALA A 455 -24.01 0.88 -20.38
C ALA A 455 -23.86 2.38 -20.73
N PRO A 456 -22.63 2.88 -21.02
CA PRO A 456 -22.44 4.26 -21.39
C PRO A 456 -23.00 4.56 -22.78
N ASN A 457 -23.54 5.76 -23.00
CA ASN A 457 -23.87 6.24 -24.34
C ASN A 457 -22.62 6.58 -25.16
N ARG A 458 -21.54 6.94 -24.46
CA ARG A 458 -20.22 7.28 -25.04
C ARG A 458 -19.10 7.10 -24.00
N LEU A 459 -17.88 6.93 -24.49
CA LEU A 459 -16.71 6.88 -23.63
C LEU A 459 -16.17 8.28 -23.34
N VAL A 460 -15.81 8.52 -22.08
CA VAL A 460 -14.97 9.65 -21.69
C VAL A 460 -13.52 9.22 -21.87
N VAL A 461 -12.77 9.93 -22.68
CA VAL A 461 -11.40 9.58 -23.08
C VAL A 461 -10.46 10.77 -22.93
N ASP A 462 -9.19 10.51 -22.69
CA ASP A 462 -8.15 11.52 -22.82
C ASP A 462 -7.53 11.41 -24.21
N PRO A 463 -7.73 12.40 -25.11
CA PRO A 463 -7.22 12.33 -26.47
C PRO A 463 -5.68 12.39 -26.56
N ALA A 464 -4.99 12.87 -25.52
CA ALA A 464 -3.54 12.97 -25.49
C ALA A 464 -2.82 11.66 -25.14
N ASN A 465 -3.52 10.70 -24.53
CA ASN A 465 -2.89 9.51 -23.96
C ASN A 465 -3.75 8.26 -24.10
N ALA A 466 -3.67 7.61 -25.22
CA ALA A 466 -4.29 6.31 -25.48
C ALA A 466 -3.39 5.16 -24.98
N TYR A 467 -3.16 5.04 -23.69
CA TYR A 467 -1.97 4.37 -23.25
C TYR A 467 -2.11 2.94 -22.69
N PHE A 468 -3.23 2.57 -22.14
CA PHE A 468 -3.48 1.22 -21.63
C PHE A 468 -4.70 0.61 -22.30
N TRP A 469 -4.54 -0.52 -22.91
CA TRP A 469 -5.63 -1.22 -23.53
C TRP A 469 -5.69 -2.67 -23.07
N LEU A 470 -6.84 -3.15 -22.82
CA LEU A 470 -7.18 -4.48 -23.24
C LEU A 470 -6.88 -4.49 -24.73
N SER A 471 -5.93 -5.31 -25.19
CA SER A 471 -5.49 -5.23 -26.58
C SER A 471 -6.70 -5.37 -27.50
N CYS A 472 -6.65 -4.71 -28.65
CA CYS A 472 -7.63 -4.86 -29.71
C CYS A 472 -7.94 -6.34 -30.03
N GLU A 473 -7.00 -7.24 -29.75
CA GLU A 473 -7.08 -8.69 -29.95
C GLU A 473 -7.78 -9.41 -28.78
N THR A 474 -7.64 -8.94 -27.54
CA THR A 474 -8.16 -9.63 -26.35
C THR A 474 -9.62 -9.32 -26.05
N ALA A 475 -10.14 -8.20 -26.50
CA ALA A 475 -11.55 -7.82 -26.28
C ALA A 475 -12.58 -8.75 -26.97
N THR A 476 -12.14 -9.77 -27.68
CA THR A 476 -13.01 -10.59 -28.54
C THR A 476 -13.24 -12.00 -28.07
N ALA A 477 -12.51 -12.50 -27.06
CA ALA A 477 -12.36 -13.95 -26.92
C ALA A 477 -13.24 -14.63 -25.87
N ASN A 478 -13.91 -13.89 -24.96
CA ASN A 478 -14.54 -14.54 -23.82
C ASN A 478 -16.08 -14.54 -23.88
N SER A 479 -16.68 -15.70 -24.12
CA SER A 479 -18.13 -15.89 -24.13
C SER A 479 -18.82 -15.55 -22.80
N ASN A 480 -18.11 -15.56 -21.68
CA ASN A 480 -18.65 -15.17 -20.38
C ASN A 480 -18.80 -13.64 -20.27
N ALA A 481 -17.95 -12.87 -20.94
CA ALA A 481 -18.08 -11.41 -20.98
C ALA A 481 -19.40 -10.95 -21.61
N ASP A 482 -19.98 -11.74 -22.51
CA ASP A 482 -21.26 -11.44 -23.17
C ASP A 482 -22.44 -11.38 -22.20
N ARG A 483 -22.31 -12.01 -21.04
CA ARG A 483 -23.34 -12.01 -20.00
C ARG A 483 -23.25 -10.86 -19.01
N MET A 484 -22.03 -10.31 -18.86
CA MET A 484 -21.71 -9.36 -17.78
C MET A 484 -21.73 -7.91 -18.24
N ILE A 485 -21.16 -7.62 -19.40
CA ILE A 485 -21.10 -6.27 -19.97
C ILE A 485 -21.77 -6.29 -21.34
N PRO A 486 -22.69 -5.34 -21.62
CA PRO A 486 -23.34 -5.24 -22.92
C PRO A 486 -22.33 -5.21 -24.09
N ALA A 487 -22.62 -5.90 -25.17
CA ALA A 487 -21.75 -6.00 -26.34
C ALA A 487 -21.39 -4.62 -26.92
N ALA A 488 -22.34 -3.67 -26.94
CA ALA A 488 -22.12 -2.30 -27.38
C ALA A 488 -21.03 -1.59 -26.57
N SER A 489 -21.01 -1.77 -25.26
CA SER A 489 -20.01 -1.14 -24.38
C SER A 489 -18.62 -1.73 -24.57
N ARG A 490 -18.53 -3.04 -24.77
CA ARG A 490 -17.27 -3.73 -25.09
C ARG A 490 -16.73 -3.29 -26.46
N GLU A 491 -17.62 -3.14 -27.42
CA GLU A 491 -17.26 -2.66 -28.76
C GLU A 491 -16.75 -1.21 -28.72
N LEU A 492 -17.34 -0.33 -27.89
CA LEU A 492 -16.82 1.04 -27.70
C LEU A 492 -15.40 1.03 -27.16
N VAL A 493 -15.13 0.24 -26.11
CA VAL A 493 -13.78 0.11 -25.52
C VAL A 493 -12.79 -0.46 -26.55
N ARG A 494 -13.20 -1.48 -27.29
CA ARG A 494 -12.39 -2.09 -28.34
C ARG A 494 -12.08 -1.09 -29.47
N THR A 495 -13.08 -0.39 -29.96
CA THR A 495 -12.92 0.61 -31.01
C THR A 495 -11.95 1.70 -30.61
N TYR A 496 -12.10 2.25 -29.39
CA TYR A 496 -11.16 3.24 -28.87
C TYR A 496 -9.73 2.69 -28.79
N SER A 497 -9.57 1.49 -28.23
CA SER A 497 -8.27 0.83 -28.08
C SER A 497 -7.59 0.50 -29.40
N CYS A 498 -8.36 0.31 -30.49
CA CYS A 498 -7.84 0.01 -31.81
C CYS A 498 -7.50 1.26 -32.63
N LEU A 499 -8.18 2.38 -32.41
CA LEU A 499 -7.95 3.62 -33.15
C LEU A 499 -6.62 4.31 -32.80
N HIS A 500 -6.08 4.02 -31.65
CA HIS A 500 -4.90 4.70 -31.08
C HIS A 500 -3.64 3.81 -30.99
N ARG A 501 -3.53 2.83 -31.88
CA ARG A 501 -2.31 2.01 -32.03
C ARG A 501 -1.23 2.68 -32.82
#